data_90564b89d14173d436d09d8ed2ea588e
#
_entry.id   90564b89d14173d436d09d8ed2ea588e
#
_cell.length_a   1.000
_cell.length_b   1.000
_cell.length_c   1.000
_cell.angle_alpha   90.00
_cell.angle_beta   90.00
_cell.angle_gamma   90.00
#
_symmetry.space_group_name_H-M   'P 1'
#
loop_
_entity.id
_entity.type
_entity.pdbx_description
1 polymer ?
#
loop_
_entity_poly.entity_id
_entity_poly.type
_entity_poly.pdbx_seq_one_letter_code
_entity_poly.pdbx_strand_id
1 'polypeptide(L)'
;QSGVIFANKDIDTANKLKDLLITNYYRISTSTDINGVEVCAAIKNIFAMAIGAATGLNKTKIKDNTYLNTSAALFRQSIYEMEIFVDFLNGKKETVKSLAGLGDLYVSAAGGRNSKMGALIGDGIVFSKATKNNMPNVTVEGAELIFEIGQKVKKDFDEKKLPLMIAMINAIIYDKKLEIKWENF
;
A
#
# COMPACT_ATOMS: atom_id res chain seq x y z
N GLN A 1 15.72 2.54 -16.01
CA GLN A 1 14.51 3.19 -16.55
C GLN A 1 13.53 3.41 -15.40
N SER A 2 12.93 4.60 -15.34
CA SER A 2 11.94 4.98 -14.34
C SER A 2 10.66 5.46 -15.01
N GLY A 3 9.51 5.21 -14.39
CA GLY A 3 8.22 5.74 -14.79
C GLY A 3 7.63 6.58 -13.68
N VAL A 4 7.02 7.72 -14.02
CA VAL A 4 6.33 8.61 -13.08
C VAL A 4 5.04 9.12 -13.68
N ILE A 5 4.16 9.65 -12.83
CA ILE A 5 2.93 10.32 -13.27
C ILE A 5 2.96 11.77 -12.78
N PHE A 6 2.71 12.69 -13.71
CA PHE A 6 2.43 14.08 -13.39
C PHE A 6 0.93 14.32 -13.45
N ALA A 7 0.35 14.76 -12.35
CA ALA A 7 -1.07 15.08 -12.27
C ALA A 7 -1.30 16.58 -12.13
N ASN A 8 -2.19 17.12 -12.96
CA ASN A 8 -2.62 18.51 -12.92
C ASN A 8 -4.05 18.62 -13.42
N LYS A 9 -4.86 19.55 -12.86
CA LYS A 9 -6.22 19.81 -13.34
C LYS A 9 -6.21 20.25 -14.81
N ASP A 10 -5.21 21.02 -15.21
CA ASP A 10 -4.94 21.39 -16.59
C ASP A 10 -3.97 20.38 -17.21
N ILE A 11 -4.48 19.57 -18.12
CA ILE A 11 -3.71 18.53 -18.80
C ILE A 11 -2.60 19.11 -19.68
N ASP A 12 -2.79 20.30 -20.24
CA ASP A 12 -1.78 20.95 -21.09
C ASP A 12 -0.55 21.36 -20.26
N THR A 13 -0.76 21.81 -19.03
CA THR A 13 0.33 22.08 -18.07
C THR A 13 1.10 20.78 -17.74
N ALA A 14 0.41 19.69 -17.47
CA ALA A 14 1.06 18.39 -17.22
C ALA A 14 1.85 17.90 -18.44
N ASN A 15 1.30 18.08 -19.65
CA ASN A 15 1.96 17.69 -20.90
C ASN A 15 3.20 18.55 -21.18
N LYS A 16 3.13 19.86 -20.97
CA LYS A 16 4.29 20.75 -21.11
C LYS A 16 5.44 20.33 -20.20
N LEU A 17 5.14 20.01 -18.93
CA LEU A 17 6.16 19.51 -17.99
C LEU A 17 6.72 18.16 -18.43
N LYS A 18 5.87 17.25 -18.91
CA LYS A 18 6.31 15.98 -19.48
C LYS A 18 7.29 16.20 -20.63
N ASP A 19 6.95 17.04 -21.59
CA ASP A 19 7.76 17.26 -22.80
C ASP A 19 9.13 17.88 -22.47
N LEU A 20 9.21 18.68 -21.39
CA LEU A 20 10.45 19.27 -20.90
C LEU A 20 11.37 18.26 -20.18
N LEU A 21 10.79 17.25 -19.53
CA LEU A 21 11.52 16.40 -18.59
C LEU A 21 11.66 14.94 -19.05
N ILE A 22 10.90 14.52 -20.06
CA ILE A 22 10.94 13.14 -20.55
C ILE A 22 12.28 12.81 -21.21
N THR A 23 12.82 11.63 -20.88
CA THR A 23 14.04 11.09 -21.50
C THR A 23 13.85 9.62 -21.89
N ASN A 24 14.87 8.99 -22.49
CA ASN A 24 14.82 7.57 -22.82
C ASN A 24 14.74 6.65 -21.60
N TYR A 25 15.16 7.11 -20.43
CA TYR A 25 15.18 6.35 -19.17
C TYR A 25 14.23 6.93 -18.10
N TYR A 26 13.68 8.15 -18.28
CA TYR A 26 12.70 8.77 -17.41
C TYR A 26 11.40 9.00 -18.18
N ARG A 27 10.47 8.09 -18.02
CA ARG A 27 9.20 8.06 -18.75
C ARG A 27 8.11 8.71 -17.93
N ILE A 28 7.39 9.67 -18.52
CA ILE A 28 6.37 10.45 -17.83
C ILE A 28 5.01 10.19 -18.48
N SER A 29 4.06 9.78 -17.67
CA SER A 29 2.63 9.78 -18.00
C SER A 29 1.96 11.00 -17.36
N THR A 30 0.85 11.43 -17.93
CA THR A 30 0.09 12.59 -17.42
C THR A 30 -1.32 12.19 -17.03
N SER A 31 -1.89 12.85 -16.02
CA SER A 31 -3.24 12.62 -15.54
C SER A 31 -3.91 13.92 -15.12
N THR A 32 -5.24 13.99 -15.23
CA THR A 32 -6.05 15.04 -14.60
C THR A 32 -6.60 14.62 -13.24
N ASP A 33 -6.41 13.36 -12.85
CA ASP A 33 -6.90 12.80 -11.59
C ASP A 33 -5.89 13.00 -10.46
N ILE A 34 -5.78 14.23 -9.96
CA ILE A 34 -4.88 14.56 -8.86
C ILE A 34 -5.24 13.73 -7.62
N ASN A 35 -6.52 13.67 -7.27
CA ASN A 35 -6.98 12.96 -6.08
C ASN A 35 -6.60 11.48 -6.14
N GLY A 36 -6.85 10.81 -7.27
CA GLY A 36 -6.50 9.40 -7.43
C GLY A 36 -4.99 9.16 -7.34
N VAL A 37 -4.17 10.02 -7.94
CA VAL A 37 -2.71 9.90 -7.89
C VAL A 37 -2.18 10.09 -6.46
N GLU A 38 -2.63 11.13 -5.75
CA GLU A 38 -2.19 11.41 -4.37
C GLU A 38 -2.66 10.35 -3.38
N VAL A 39 -3.93 9.93 -3.48
CA VAL A 39 -4.46 8.87 -2.61
C VAL A 39 -3.69 7.57 -2.82
N CYS A 40 -3.44 7.16 -4.08
CA CYS A 40 -2.63 5.99 -4.37
C CYS A 40 -1.23 6.08 -3.73
N ALA A 41 -0.55 7.22 -3.91
CA ALA A 41 0.80 7.42 -3.37
C ALA A 41 0.84 7.36 -1.84
N ALA A 42 -0.21 7.80 -1.15
CA ALA A 42 -0.29 7.75 0.30
C ALA A 42 -0.57 6.33 0.80
N ILE A 43 -1.69 5.71 0.37
CA ILE A 43 -2.18 4.45 0.96
C ILE A 43 -1.40 3.21 0.51
N LYS A 44 -0.68 3.25 -0.62
CA LYS A 44 0.16 2.14 -1.09
C LYS A 44 1.11 1.62 -0.01
N ASN A 45 1.60 2.50 0.87
CA ASN A 45 2.55 2.13 1.92
C ASN A 45 1.92 1.21 2.97
N ILE A 46 0.64 1.40 3.29
CA ILE A 46 -0.13 0.51 4.16
C ILE A 46 -0.26 -0.85 3.49
N PHE A 47 -0.65 -0.88 2.22
CA PHE A 47 -0.85 -2.12 1.49
C PHE A 47 0.47 -2.83 1.15
N ALA A 48 1.56 -2.10 0.94
CA ALA A 48 2.90 -2.70 0.81
C ALA A 48 3.31 -3.44 2.09
N MET A 49 2.96 -2.89 3.27
CA MET A 49 3.16 -3.57 4.55
C MET A 49 2.28 -4.82 4.65
N ALA A 50 1.01 -4.75 4.24
CA ALA A 50 0.10 -5.89 4.21
C ALA A 50 0.60 -7.01 3.29
N ILE A 51 1.07 -6.68 2.08
CA ILE A 51 1.65 -7.66 1.14
C ILE A 51 2.94 -8.26 1.71
N GLY A 52 3.79 -7.44 2.32
CA GLY A 52 5.02 -7.87 2.99
C GLY A 52 4.76 -8.93 4.07
N ALA A 53 3.59 -8.90 4.72
CA ALA A 53 3.19 -9.88 5.72
C ALA A 53 3.14 -11.32 5.17
N ALA A 54 2.97 -11.51 3.85
CA ALA A 54 3.00 -12.84 3.23
C ALA A 54 4.27 -13.62 3.57
N THR A 55 5.41 -12.94 3.65
CA THR A 55 6.69 -13.55 4.02
C THR A 55 6.66 -14.13 5.43
N GLY A 56 6.18 -13.35 6.40
CA GLY A 56 6.08 -13.79 7.80
C GLY A 56 5.05 -14.88 8.02
N LEU A 57 3.86 -14.72 7.43
CA LEU A 57 2.75 -15.69 7.52
C LEU A 57 3.13 -17.10 7.03
N ASN A 58 4.10 -17.20 6.13
CA ASN A 58 4.53 -18.46 5.53
C ASN A 58 5.89 -18.97 6.03
N LYS A 59 6.57 -18.26 6.92
CA LYS A 59 7.95 -18.54 7.37
C LYS A 59 8.17 -19.96 7.90
N THR A 60 7.16 -20.53 8.56
CA THR A 60 7.25 -21.86 9.16
C THR A 60 6.72 -22.98 8.26
N LYS A 61 6.08 -22.66 7.15
CA LYS A 61 5.32 -23.63 6.34
C LYS A 61 6.03 -24.10 5.09
N ILE A 62 7.04 -23.37 4.59
CA ILE A 62 7.61 -23.64 3.27
C ILE A 62 9.13 -23.42 3.28
N LYS A 63 9.88 -24.47 2.92
CA LYS A 63 11.34 -24.44 2.81
C LYS A 63 11.87 -23.53 1.68
N ASP A 64 11.03 -23.18 0.70
CA ASP A 64 11.45 -22.57 -0.56
C ASP A 64 10.94 -21.14 -0.80
N ASN A 65 10.58 -20.36 0.24
CA ASN A 65 10.08 -18.98 0.11
C ASN A 65 8.89 -18.80 -0.85
N THR A 66 8.12 -19.84 -1.12
CA THR A 66 6.99 -19.79 -2.08
C THR A 66 5.71 -19.25 -1.45
N TYR A 67 5.76 -18.03 -0.98
CA TYR A 67 4.60 -17.27 -0.50
C TYR A 67 3.93 -16.45 -1.64
N LEU A 68 4.30 -16.73 -2.89
CA LEU A 68 3.82 -15.95 -4.04
C LEU A 68 2.30 -15.96 -4.17
N ASN A 69 1.65 -17.09 -3.92
CA ASN A 69 0.20 -17.18 -3.97
C ASN A 69 -0.47 -16.34 -2.87
N THR A 70 0.07 -16.38 -1.64
CA THR A 70 -0.37 -15.53 -0.53
C THR A 70 -0.17 -14.05 -0.89
N SER A 71 1.01 -13.69 -1.41
CA SER A 71 1.30 -12.31 -1.87
C SER A 71 0.34 -11.88 -2.96
N ALA A 72 0.03 -12.74 -3.92
CA ALA A 72 -0.90 -12.43 -5.02
C ALA A 72 -2.32 -12.15 -4.50
N ALA A 73 -2.81 -12.93 -3.54
CA ALA A 73 -4.11 -12.71 -2.91
C ALA A 73 -4.15 -11.38 -2.16
N LEU A 74 -3.11 -11.08 -1.36
CA LEU A 74 -2.99 -9.80 -0.66
C LEU A 74 -2.85 -8.63 -1.63
N PHE A 75 -2.11 -8.80 -2.72
CA PHE A 75 -1.96 -7.78 -3.75
C PHE A 75 -3.30 -7.45 -4.44
N ARG A 76 -4.03 -8.50 -4.86
CA ARG A 76 -5.36 -8.35 -5.45
C ARG A 76 -6.31 -7.60 -4.51
N GLN A 77 -6.35 -8.02 -3.23
CA GLN A 77 -7.19 -7.37 -2.23
C GLN A 77 -6.76 -5.92 -1.97
N SER A 78 -5.46 -5.65 -1.94
CA SER A 78 -4.94 -4.28 -1.81
C SER A 78 -5.43 -3.37 -2.92
N ILE A 79 -5.38 -3.81 -4.18
CA ILE A 79 -5.90 -3.04 -5.32
C ILE A 79 -7.40 -2.77 -5.17
N TYR A 80 -8.19 -3.76 -4.77
CA TYR A 80 -9.61 -3.59 -4.56
C TYR A 80 -9.92 -2.57 -3.46
N GLU A 81 -9.22 -2.63 -2.32
CA GLU A 81 -9.42 -1.68 -1.23
C GLU A 81 -8.92 -0.27 -1.59
N MET A 82 -7.82 -0.16 -2.36
CA MET A 82 -7.36 1.12 -2.90
C MET A 82 -8.39 1.77 -3.81
N GLU A 83 -9.09 0.99 -4.65
CA GLU A 83 -10.17 1.49 -5.51
C GLU A 83 -11.32 2.10 -4.66
N ILE A 84 -11.65 1.50 -3.52
CA ILE A 84 -12.66 2.02 -2.59
C ILE A 84 -12.21 3.37 -1.99
N PHE A 85 -10.96 3.48 -1.57
CA PHE A 85 -10.42 4.74 -1.03
C PHE A 85 -10.38 5.85 -2.07
N VAL A 86 -9.90 5.54 -3.27
CA VAL A 86 -9.81 6.51 -4.37
C VAL A 86 -11.20 7.03 -4.76
N ASP A 87 -12.19 6.14 -4.89
CA ASP A 87 -13.57 6.49 -5.19
C ASP A 87 -14.18 7.38 -4.10
N PHE A 88 -13.98 7.02 -2.83
CA PHE A 88 -14.47 7.79 -1.68
C PHE A 88 -13.92 9.22 -1.63
N LEU A 89 -12.68 9.40 -2.08
CA LEU A 89 -11.99 10.70 -2.13
C LEU A 89 -12.11 11.40 -3.49
N ASN A 90 -13.10 11.02 -4.30
CA ASN A 90 -13.41 11.60 -5.60
C ASN A 90 -12.26 11.49 -6.63
N GLY A 91 -11.44 10.45 -6.53
CA GLY A 91 -10.51 10.05 -7.57
C GLY A 91 -11.13 9.00 -8.50
N LYS A 92 -10.42 8.64 -9.56
CA LYS A 92 -10.83 7.63 -10.53
C LYS A 92 -10.26 6.27 -10.19
N LYS A 93 -11.10 5.23 -10.11
CA LYS A 93 -10.67 3.84 -9.82
C LYS A 93 -9.62 3.33 -10.81
N GLU A 94 -9.69 3.77 -12.07
CA GLU A 94 -8.74 3.41 -13.11
C GLU A 94 -7.30 3.86 -12.76
N THR A 95 -7.14 4.95 -11.99
CA THR A 95 -5.84 5.45 -11.54
C THR A 95 -5.13 4.43 -10.65
N VAL A 96 -5.86 3.63 -9.88
CA VAL A 96 -5.29 2.56 -9.05
C VAL A 96 -4.58 1.51 -9.90
N LYS A 97 -5.08 1.21 -11.09
CA LYS A 97 -4.50 0.22 -12.02
C LYS A 97 -3.32 0.77 -12.83
N SER A 98 -3.02 2.04 -12.69
CA SER A 98 -1.91 2.70 -13.35
C SER A 98 -0.60 2.59 -12.56
N LEU A 99 0.41 3.32 -13.04
CA LEU A 99 1.70 3.41 -12.37
C LEU A 99 1.59 4.03 -10.96
N ALA A 100 0.65 4.95 -10.74
CA ALA A 100 0.45 5.60 -9.43
C ALA A 100 -0.03 4.64 -8.34
N GLY A 101 -0.86 3.66 -8.70
CA GLY A 101 -1.37 2.64 -7.78
C GLY A 101 -0.58 1.34 -7.89
N LEU A 102 -1.00 0.49 -8.83
CA LEU A 102 -0.46 -0.87 -9.02
C LEU A 102 1.05 -0.88 -9.22
N GLY A 103 1.58 0.01 -10.05
CA GLY A 103 3.02 0.03 -10.34
C GLY A 103 3.86 0.38 -9.11
N ASP A 104 3.47 1.43 -8.39
CA ASP A 104 4.19 1.90 -7.21
C ASP A 104 3.97 0.99 -5.99
N LEU A 105 2.78 0.37 -5.87
CA LEU A 105 2.53 -0.67 -4.88
C LEU A 105 3.44 -1.89 -5.11
N TYR A 106 3.62 -2.32 -6.36
CA TYR A 106 4.52 -3.43 -6.69
C TYR A 106 5.95 -3.16 -6.22
N VAL A 107 6.49 -1.99 -6.55
CA VAL A 107 7.84 -1.60 -6.13
C VAL A 107 7.95 -1.53 -4.61
N SER A 108 6.96 -0.94 -3.94
CA SER A 108 6.95 -0.79 -2.48
C SER A 108 6.82 -2.12 -1.74
N ALA A 109 6.10 -3.09 -2.32
CA ALA A 109 5.92 -4.43 -1.76
C ALA A 109 7.13 -5.34 -2.01
N ALA A 110 7.88 -5.15 -3.11
CA ALA A 110 9.04 -5.95 -3.44
C ALA A 110 10.22 -5.78 -2.45
N GLY A 111 10.21 -4.74 -1.65
CA GLY A 111 11.22 -4.47 -0.63
C GLY A 111 11.00 -3.09 0.00
N GLY A 112 11.78 -2.74 1.00
CA GLY A 112 11.66 -1.46 1.68
C GLY A 112 11.12 -1.57 3.09
N ARG A 113 10.95 -0.43 3.75
CA ARG A 113 10.64 -0.36 5.19
C ARG A 113 9.25 -0.90 5.51
N ASN A 114 8.25 -0.53 4.72
CA ASN A 114 6.88 -1.01 4.90
C ASN A 114 6.79 -2.53 4.71
N SER A 115 7.35 -3.08 3.63
CA SER A 115 7.36 -4.52 3.37
C SER A 115 8.10 -5.31 4.47
N LYS A 116 9.24 -4.79 4.97
CA LYS A 116 9.98 -5.41 6.09
C LYS A 116 9.17 -5.42 7.38
N MET A 117 8.51 -4.31 7.73
CA MET A 117 7.61 -4.27 8.89
C MET A 117 6.47 -5.27 8.72
N GLY A 118 5.90 -5.35 7.52
CA GLY A 118 4.89 -6.35 7.18
C GLY A 118 5.34 -7.78 7.45
N ALA A 119 6.55 -8.14 7.03
CA ALA A 119 7.11 -9.47 7.29
C ALA A 119 7.23 -9.79 8.79
N LEU A 120 7.63 -8.82 9.61
CA LEU A 120 7.73 -8.98 11.07
C LEU A 120 6.35 -9.20 11.72
N ILE A 121 5.36 -8.38 11.39
CA ILE A 121 4.01 -8.54 11.95
C ILE A 121 3.32 -9.80 11.41
N GLY A 122 3.60 -10.20 10.17
CA GLY A 122 3.15 -11.47 9.60
C GLY A 122 3.74 -12.69 10.29
N ASP A 123 4.96 -12.60 10.82
CA ASP A 123 5.62 -13.62 11.66
C ASP A 123 5.03 -13.67 13.10
N GLY A 124 4.02 -12.84 13.39
CA GLY A 124 3.33 -12.81 14.69
C GLY A 124 3.96 -11.88 15.72
N ILE A 125 4.94 -11.07 15.33
CA ILE A 125 5.53 -10.05 16.21
C ILE A 125 4.58 -8.85 16.23
N VAL A 126 4.18 -8.40 17.41
CA VAL A 126 3.34 -7.18 17.52
C VAL A 126 4.14 -5.93 17.15
N PHE A 127 3.45 -4.91 16.63
CA PHE A 127 4.06 -3.72 16.04
C PHE A 127 5.06 -3.02 16.98
N SER A 128 4.68 -2.82 18.25
CA SER A 128 5.55 -2.16 19.25
C SER A 128 6.87 -2.90 19.47
N LYS A 129 6.84 -4.24 19.48
CA LYS A 129 8.06 -5.06 19.60
C LYS A 129 8.88 -5.06 18.31
N ALA A 130 8.21 -5.13 17.14
CA ALA A 130 8.88 -5.06 15.85
C ALA A 130 9.64 -3.73 15.68
N THR A 131 8.99 -2.61 16.02
CA THR A 131 9.62 -1.28 15.97
C THR A 131 10.81 -1.20 16.93
N LYS A 132 10.63 -1.60 18.20
CA LYS A 132 11.68 -1.46 19.21
C LYS A 132 12.89 -2.35 18.96
N ASN A 133 12.67 -3.62 18.59
CA ASN A 133 13.70 -4.64 18.59
C ASN A 133 14.30 -4.92 17.20
N ASN A 134 13.50 -4.76 16.14
CA ASN A 134 13.88 -5.17 14.78
C ASN A 134 14.11 -3.98 13.85
N MET A 135 13.41 -2.88 14.06
CA MET A 135 13.51 -1.68 13.22
C MET A 135 13.64 -0.39 14.06
N PRO A 136 14.61 -0.31 15.01
CA PRO A 136 14.79 0.89 15.83
C PRO A 136 15.18 2.08 14.95
N ASN A 137 14.58 3.24 15.21
CA ASN A 137 14.83 4.51 14.49
C ASN A 137 14.52 4.45 12.98
N VAL A 138 13.65 3.53 12.57
CA VAL A 138 13.18 3.43 11.18
C VAL A 138 11.76 3.96 11.09
N THR A 139 11.56 4.99 10.29
CA THR A 139 10.23 5.48 9.92
C THR A 139 9.53 4.47 9.01
N VAL A 140 8.32 4.07 9.38
CA VAL A 140 7.45 3.18 8.60
C VAL A 140 6.23 3.98 8.19
N GLU A 141 6.26 4.55 6.99
CA GLU A 141 5.28 5.52 6.51
C GLU A 141 3.85 4.98 6.53
N GLY A 142 3.68 3.69 6.20
CA GLY A 142 2.37 3.04 6.26
C GLY A 142 1.80 2.97 7.68
N ALA A 143 2.64 2.79 8.69
CA ALA A 143 2.22 2.79 10.09
C ALA A 143 1.87 4.21 10.57
N GLU A 144 2.69 5.21 10.21
CA GLU A 144 2.40 6.61 10.54
C GLU A 144 1.04 7.03 9.96
N LEU A 145 0.81 6.71 8.69
CA LEU A 145 -0.47 7.01 8.05
C LEU A 145 -1.64 6.29 8.75
N ILE A 146 -1.47 5.04 9.18
CA ILE A 146 -2.51 4.32 9.94
C ILE A 146 -2.82 5.02 11.26
N PHE A 147 -1.83 5.55 11.99
CA PHE A 147 -2.09 6.33 13.21
C PHE A 147 -2.91 7.59 12.92
N GLU A 148 -2.67 8.25 11.80
CA GLU A 148 -3.39 9.47 11.41
C GLU A 148 -4.84 9.19 10.97
N ILE A 149 -5.05 8.20 10.08
CA ILE A 149 -6.35 8.00 9.43
C ILE A 149 -7.18 6.85 10.00
N GLY A 150 -6.59 5.92 10.75
CA GLY A 150 -7.21 4.63 11.09
C GLY A 150 -8.54 4.74 11.83
N GLN A 151 -8.67 5.69 12.77
CA GLN A 151 -9.93 5.93 13.46
C GLN A 151 -11.02 6.48 12.52
N LYS A 152 -10.62 7.34 11.60
CA LYS A 152 -11.53 7.90 10.59
C LYS A 152 -11.97 6.82 9.60
N VAL A 153 -11.07 5.95 9.19
CA VAL A 153 -11.39 4.81 8.33
C VAL A 153 -12.45 3.91 8.99
N LYS A 154 -12.26 3.55 10.24
CA LYS A 154 -13.25 2.73 10.98
C LYS A 154 -14.61 3.39 11.15
N LYS A 155 -14.65 4.71 11.14
CA LYS A 155 -15.91 5.48 11.25
C LYS A 155 -16.63 5.62 9.92
N ASP A 156 -15.89 5.90 8.85
CA ASP A 156 -16.44 6.36 7.57
C ASP A 156 -16.68 5.22 6.57
N PHE A 157 -16.06 4.04 6.80
CA PHE A 157 -16.16 2.90 5.90
C PHE A 157 -16.80 1.67 6.56
N ASP A 158 -17.46 0.85 5.73
CA ASP A 158 -17.88 -0.49 6.13
C ASP A 158 -16.64 -1.41 6.25
N GLU A 159 -16.36 -1.86 7.47
CA GLU A 159 -15.21 -2.72 7.77
C GLU A 159 -15.20 -4.02 6.94
N LYS A 160 -16.36 -4.52 6.49
CA LYS A 160 -16.46 -5.70 5.65
C LYS A 160 -15.90 -5.49 4.24
N LYS A 161 -15.89 -4.23 3.77
CA LYS A 161 -15.35 -3.87 2.45
C LYS A 161 -13.84 -3.63 2.48
N LEU A 162 -13.26 -3.45 3.67
CA LEU A 162 -11.85 -3.13 3.86
C LEU A 162 -11.15 -4.12 4.81
N PRO A 163 -11.31 -5.46 4.63
CA PRO A 163 -10.81 -6.44 5.59
C PRO A 163 -9.29 -6.35 5.81
N LEU A 164 -8.51 -6.01 4.78
CA LEU A 164 -7.07 -5.91 4.88
C LEU A 164 -6.64 -4.63 5.60
N MET A 165 -7.25 -3.49 5.26
CA MET A 165 -7.02 -2.22 5.97
C MET A 165 -7.36 -2.35 7.46
N ILE A 166 -8.50 -2.97 7.80
CA ILE A 166 -8.91 -3.18 9.19
C ILE A 166 -7.93 -4.10 9.92
N ALA A 167 -7.43 -5.15 9.28
CA ALA A 167 -6.39 -6.02 9.86
C ALA A 167 -5.14 -5.21 10.19
N MET A 168 -4.69 -4.33 9.28
CA MET A 168 -3.54 -3.46 9.49
C MET A 168 -3.78 -2.43 10.60
N ILE A 169 -4.95 -1.80 10.66
CA ILE A 169 -5.33 -0.87 11.74
C ILE A 169 -5.29 -1.59 13.10
N ASN A 170 -5.83 -2.79 13.19
CA ASN A 170 -5.82 -3.57 14.43
C ASN A 170 -4.40 -3.94 14.86
N ALA A 171 -3.54 -4.31 13.93
CA ALA A 171 -2.15 -4.65 14.21
C ALA A 171 -1.32 -3.43 14.66
N ILE A 172 -1.53 -2.26 14.05
CA ILE A 172 -0.70 -1.08 14.29
C ILE A 172 -1.22 -0.23 15.47
N ILE A 173 -2.51 0.16 15.45
CA ILE A 173 -3.07 1.05 16.49
C ILE A 173 -3.30 0.32 17.80
N TYR A 174 -3.83 -0.90 17.73
CA TYR A 174 -4.18 -1.65 18.93
C TYR A 174 -3.11 -2.68 19.35
N ASP A 175 -1.97 -2.67 18.66
CA ASP A 175 -0.81 -3.56 18.91
C ASP A 175 -1.18 -5.05 19.00
N LYS A 176 -2.16 -5.46 18.19
CA LYS A 176 -2.61 -6.86 18.12
C LYS A 176 -1.74 -7.66 17.15
N LYS A 177 -1.71 -8.98 17.31
CA LYS A 177 -1.16 -9.85 16.27
C LYS A 177 -1.95 -9.66 14.98
N LEU A 178 -1.26 -9.68 13.84
CA LEU A 178 -1.93 -9.58 12.54
C LEU A 178 -2.84 -10.79 12.32
N GLU A 179 -4.11 -10.51 12.08
CA GLU A 179 -5.12 -11.50 11.75
C GLU A 179 -5.82 -11.08 10.45
N ILE A 180 -5.61 -11.86 9.39
CA ILE A 180 -6.22 -11.62 8.09
C ILE A 180 -7.42 -12.52 7.92
N LYS A 181 -8.59 -11.93 7.72
CA LYS A 181 -9.85 -12.64 7.48
C LYS A 181 -9.98 -13.00 6.00
N TRP A 182 -9.34 -14.10 5.61
CA TRP A 182 -9.28 -14.56 4.22
C TRP A 182 -10.65 -14.84 3.59
N GLU A 183 -11.62 -15.21 4.41
CA GLU A 183 -13.02 -15.46 3.99
C GLU A 183 -13.72 -14.19 3.46
N ASN A 184 -13.14 -13.03 3.68
CA ASN A 184 -13.72 -11.74 3.25
C ASN A 184 -13.08 -11.18 1.96
N PHE A 185 -12.21 -11.98 1.28
CA PHE A 185 -11.49 -11.54 0.06
C PHE A 185 -12.27 -11.80 -1.22
#